data_25fec84acb9e262dbe644ff380868d68
#
_entry.id   25fec84acb9e262dbe644ff380868d68
#
_cell.length_a   1.000
_cell.length_b   1.000
_cell.length_c   1.000
_cell.angle_alpha   90.00
_cell.angle_beta   90.00
_cell.angle_gamma   90.00
#
_symmetry.space_group_name_H-M   'P 1'
#
loop_
_entity.id
_entity.type
_entity.pdbx_description
1 polymer ?
#
loop_
_entity_poly.entity_id
_entity_poly.type
_entity_poly.pdbx_seq_one_letter_code
_entity_poly.pdbx_strand_id
1 'polypeptide(L)'
;LSDAEFFFNEDRKLKLEDRLEKLKTVSFQEGLGNMYDKSERLAKLAEMVKFAINVKVDDTNLKRTALLSKTDLVAGMVVEFTELQGVMGREYAKLDGEPAEVAEGIYEHYLPRFAGDELPKGTIGRIVGISDKMDNIVATFSRGLAPTGSQDPYALRRQALGIINILISSNYHMPLIKILAGALYLLCLLYTSDAADE
;
A
#
# COMPACT_ATOMS: atom_id res chain seq x y z
N LEU A 1 -17.87 -0.72 -23.20
CA LEU A 1 -17.68 0.75 -23.09
C LEU A 1 -18.74 1.41 -22.22
N SER A 2 -20.05 1.03 -22.35
CA SER A 2 -21.14 1.57 -21.53
C SER A 2 -20.97 1.27 -20.03
N ASP A 3 -20.49 0.08 -19.70
CA ASP A 3 -20.33 -0.36 -18.31
C ASP A 3 -19.18 0.40 -17.61
N ALA A 4 -18.06 0.57 -18.30
CA ALA A 4 -16.94 1.34 -17.78
C ALA A 4 -17.31 2.82 -17.56
N GLU A 5 -18.05 3.42 -18.49
CA GLU A 5 -18.57 4.78 -18.35
C GLU A 5 -19.54 4.90 -17.17
N PHE A 6 -20.41 3.91 -16.99
CA PHE A 6 -21.31 3.85 -15.85
C PHE A 6 -20.56 3.81 -14.53
N PHE A 7 -19.63 2.85 -14.35
CA PHE A 7 -18.87 2.73 -13.11
C PHE A 7 -18.02 3.97 -12.83
N PHE A 8 -17.37 4.54 -13.85
CA PHE A 8 -16.61 5.77 -13.70
C PHE A 8 -17.47 6.94 -13.21
N ASN A 9 -18.67 7.12 -13.79
CA ASN A 9 -19.58 8.18 -13.39
C ASN A 9 -20.16 7.97 -11.98
N GLU A 10 -20.43 6.71 -11.58
CA GLU A 10 -20.86 6.38 -10.22
C GLU A 10 -19.72 6.64 -9.22
N ASP A 11 -18.51 6.23 -9.55
CA ASP A 11 -17.35 6.42 -8.68
C ASP A 11 -17.05 7.90 -8.42
N ARG A 12 -17.25 8.77 -9.41
CA ARG A 12 -17.02 10.20 -9.25
C ARG A 12 -17.97 10.92 -8.29
N LYS A 13 -19.00 10.26 -7.81
CA LYS A 13 -19.94 10.82 -6.82
C LYS A 13 -19.34 10.87 -5.41
N LEU A 14 -18.27 10.09 -5.15
CA LEU A 14 -17.59 10.01 -3.87
C LEU A 14 -16.09 10.25 -4.07
N LYS A 15 -15.49 11.06 -3.20
CA LYS A 15 -14.03 11.21 -3.16
C LYS A 15 -13.34 9.96 -2.64
N LEU A 16 -12.04 9.82 -2.93
CA LEU A 16 -11.23 8.72 -2.38
C LEU A 16 -11.26 8.72 -0.85
N GLU A 17 -11.20 9.88 -0.24
CA GLU A 17 -11.26 10.04 1.21
C GLU A 17 -12.55 9.46 1.82
N ASP A 18 -13.69 9.68 1.18
CA ASP A 18 -14.98 9.15 1.63
C ASP A 18 -15.07 7.62 1.55
N ARG A 19 -14.12 6.99 0.84
CA ARG A 19 -14.03 5.53 0.68
C ARG A 19 -13.19 4.86 1.76
N LEU A 20 -12.46 5.61 2.60
CA LEU A 20 -11.62 5.05 3.65
C LEU A 20 -12.40 4.12 4.58
N GLU A 21 -13.55 4.54 5.07
CA GLU A 21 -14.39 3.72 5.94
C GLU A 21 -14.88 2.43 5.26
N LYS A 22 -15.08 2.44 3.94
CA LYS A 22 -15.47 1.26 3.18
C LYS A 22 -14.37 0.20 3.14
N LEU A 23 -13.11 0.56 3.32
CA LEU A 23 -12.00 -0.40 3.40
C LEU A 23 -12.13 -1.37 4.57
N LYS A 24 -12.92 -1.05 5.59
CA LYS A 24 -13.25 -1.96 6.70
C LYS A 24 -14.02 -3.20 6.24
N THR A 25 -14.69 -3.14 5.09
CA THR A 25 -15.42 -4.28 4.51
C THR A 25 -14.53 -5.20 3.67
N VAL A 26 -13.28 -4.81 3.41
CA VAL A 26 -12.33 -5.57 2.60
C VAL A 26 -11.30 -6.22 3.52
N SER A 27 -11.36 -7.54 3.66
CA SER A 27 -10.38 -8.30 4.44
C SER A 27 -8.98 -8.17 3.85
N PHE A 28 -7.97 -8.00 4.71
CA PHE A 28 -6.57 -8.04 4.29
C PHE A 28 -6.06 -9.48 4.22
N GLN A 29 -5.98 -10.14 5.34
CA GLN A 29 -5.69 -11.58 5.48
C GLN A 29 -6.46 -12.10 6.68
N GLU A 30 -6.75 -13.39 6.69
CA GLU A 30 -7.47 -14.03 7.80
C GLU A 30 -6.77 -13.77 9.14
N GLY A 31 -7.50 -13.18 10.08
CA GLY A 31 -6.98 -12.81 11.41
C GLY A 31 -6.00 -11.65 11.43
N LEU A 32 -5.86 -10.86 10.35
CA LEU A 32 -4.95 -9.70 10.28
C LEU A 32 -5.68 -8.38 9.97
N GLY A 33 -6.97 -8.33 10.29
CA GLY A 33 -7.79 -7.14 10.10
C GLY A 33 -8.18 -6.93 8.63
N ASN A 34 -8.50 -5.70 8.31
CA ASN A 34 -9.05 -5.28 7.03
C ASN A 34 -8.10 -4.28 6.32
N MET A 35 -8.50 -3.81 5.15
CA MET A 35 -7.69 -2.89 4.36
C MET A 35 -7.62 -1.47 4.95
N TYR A 36 -8.57 -1.09 5.81
CA TYR A 36 -8.49 0.16 6.58
C TYR A 36 -7.34 0.07 7.61
N ASP A 37 -7.31 -1.01 8.40
CA ASP A 37 -6.24 -1.25 9.38
C ASP A 37 -4.87 -1.29 8.71
N LYS A 38 -4.79 -1.90 7.50
CA LYS A 38 -3.59 -1.89 6.68
C LYS A 38 -3.18 -0.46 6.29
N SER A 39 -4.11 0.39 5.84
CA SER A 39 -3.82 1.77 5.46
C SER A 39 -3.27 2.58 6.65
N GLU A 40 -3.80 2.39 7.84
CA GLU A 40 -3.29 3.00 9.08
C GLU A 40 -1.87 2.51 9.43
N ARG A 41 -1.59 1.20 9.28
CA ARG A 41 -0.23 0.67 9.45
C ARG A 41 0.73 1.23 8.42
N LEU A 42 0.30 1.34 7.17
CA LEU A 42 1.12 1.90 6.09
C LEU A 42 1.54 3.34 6.38
N ALA A 43 0.63 4.17 6.91
CA ALA A 43 0.95 5.54 7.28
C ALA A 43 2.08 5.60 8.33
N LYS A 44 2.00 4.77 9.38
CA LYS A 44 3.02 4.68 10.43
C LYS A 44 4.33 4.10 9.90
N LEU A 45 4.26 3.03 9.09
CA LEU A 45 5.44 2.38 8.53
C LEU A 45 6.16 3.28 7.51
N ALA A 46 5.42 4.07 6.73
CA ALA A 46 5.99 5.04 5.81
C ALA A 46 6.82 6.11 6.52
N GLU A 47 6.37 6.59 7.68
CA GLU A 47 7.16 7.51 8.52
C GLU A 47 8.47 6.85 9.00
N MET A 48 8.40 5.58 9.43
CA MET A 48 9.59 4.82 9.85
C MET A 48 10.57 4.62 8.69
N VAL A 49 10.08 4.25 7.51
CA VAL A 49 10.90 4.08 6.29
C VAL A 49 11.54 5.40 5.89
N LYS A 50 10.75 6.50 5.82
CA LYS A 50 11.27 7.85 5.54
C LYS A 50 12.44 8.21 6.45
N PHE A 51 12.26 8.02 7.75
CA PHE A 51 13.31 8.32 8.73
C PHE A 51 14.55 7.43 8.51
N ALA A 52 14.34 6.14 8.26
CA ALA A 52 15.41 5.17 8.11
C ALA A 52 16.28 5.41 6.87
N ILE A 53 15.69 5.88 5.75
CA ILE A 53 16.44 6.22 4.52
C ILE A 53 16.92 7.67 4.50
N ASN A 54 16.58 8.44 5.53
CA ASN A 54 17.01 9.83 5.73
C ASN A 54 16.70 10.75 4.55
N VAL A 55 15.47 10.74 4.07
CA VAL A 55 15.01 11.62 2.99
C VAL A 55 14.02 12.66 3.50
N LYS A 56 13.92 13.77 2.76
CA LYS A 56 12.96 14.84 3.04
C LYS A 56 11.80 14.74 2.06
N VAL A 57 10.59 14.66 2.57
CA VAL A 57 9.32 14.76 1.83
C VAL A 57 8.33 15.53 2.69
N ASP A 58 7.27 16.01 2.09
CA ASP A 58 6.16 16.58 2.84
C ASP A 58 5.44 15.45 3.63
N ASP A 59 5.39 15.60 4.95
CA ASP A 59 4.83 14.58 5.85
C ASP A 59 3.32 14.43 5.67
N THR A 60 2.63 15.53 5.37
CA THR A 60 1.20 15.52 5.11
C THR A 60 0.90 14.70 3.85
N ASN A 61 1.64 14.95 2.78
CA ASN A 61 1.48 14.24 1.51
C ASN A 61 1.89 12.77 1.62
N LEU A 62 2.95 12.46 2.38
CA LEU A 62 3.36 11.08 2.64
C LEU A 62 2.25 10.29 3.36
N LYS A 63 1.75 10.83 4.46
CA LYS A 63 0.65 10.23 5.23
C LYS A 63 -0.62 10.10 4.39
N ARG A 64 -0.96 11.16 3.65
CA ARG A 64 -2.13 11.19 2.75
C ARG A 64 -2.04 10.09 1.70
N THR A 65 -0.89 9.94 1.05
CA THR A 65 -0.65 8.88 0.07
C THR A 65 -0.84 7.49 0.68
N ALA A 66 -0.23 7.24 1.85
CA ALA A 66 -0.35 5.94 2.50
C ALA A 66 -1.81 5.59 2.84
N LEU A 67 -2.57 6.53 3.40
CA LEU A 67 -3.97 6.33 3.75
C LEU A 67 -4.85 6.09 2.52
N LEU A 68 -4.65 6.86 1.45
CA LEU A 68 -5.48 6.77 0.25
C LEU A 68 -5.06 5.65 -0.71
N SER A 69 -3.88 5.05 -0.53
CA SER A 69 -3.28 4.11 -1.49
C SER A 69 -4.14 2.88 -1.83
N LYS A 70 -5.07 2.50 -0.97
CA LYS A 70 -5.94 1.32 -1.12
C LYS A 70 -7.41 1.65 -1.35
N THR A 71 -7.78 2.93 -1.38
CA THR A 71 -9.20 3.35 -1.43
C THR A 71 -9.87 3.06 -2.77
N ASP A 72 -9.12 2.90 -3.84
CA ASP A 72 -9.64 2.50 -5.14
C ASP A 72 -10.11 1.04 -5.19
N LEU A 73 -9.70 0.19 -4.24
CA LEU A 73 -10.17 -1.21 -4.14
C LEU A 73 -11.69 -1.33 -3.95
N VAL A 74 -12.34 -0.30 -3.42
CA VAL A 74 -13.79 -0.25 -3.21
C VAL A 74 -14.48 0.67 -4.23
N ALA A 75 -13.78 1.08 -5.27
CA ALA A 75 -14.35 1.79 -6.42
C ALA A 75 -14.93 0.80 -7.43
N GLY A 76 -16.07 1.12 -8.01
CA GLY A 76 -16.76 0.25 -8.97
C GLY A 76 -15.88 -0.13 -10.17
N MET A 77 -15.11 0.84 -10.69
CA MET A 77 -14.16 0.58 -11.79
C MET A 77 -13.12 -0.49 -11.44
N VAL A 78 -12.57 -0.47 -10.21
CA VAL A 78 -11.53 -1.44 -9.80
C VAL A 78 -12.14 -2.79 -9.40
N VAL A 79 -13.36 -2.79 -8.85
CA VAL A 79 -14.08 -4.03 -8.55
C VAL A 79 -14.40 -4.79 -9.84
N GLU A 80 -14.79 -4.10 -10.90
CA GLU A 80 -15.11 -4.70 -12.21
C GLU A 80 -13.86 -4.97 -13.06
N PHE A 81 -12.89 -4.06 -13.04
CA PHE A 81 -11.65 -4.11 -13.83
C PHE A 81 -10.44 -4.07 -12.89
N THR A 82 -10.11 -5.20 -12.30
CA THR A 82 -9.09 -5.32 -11.23
C THR A 82 -7.68 -4.89 -11.67
N GLU A 83 -7.38 -4.98 -12.97
CA GLU A 83 -6.12 -4.53 -13.56
C GLU A 83 -5.93 -3.00 -13.51
N LEU A 84 -7.01 -2.24 -13.27
CA LEU A 84 -6.96 -0.79 -13.13
C LEU A 84 -6.62 -0.32 -11.72
N GLN A 85 -6.37 -1.25 -10.79
CA GLN A 85 -5.90 -0.96 -9.44
C GLN A 85 -4.65 -0.06 -9.47
N GLY A 86 -4.66 0.99 -8.67
CA GLY A 86 -3.62 2.02 -8.64
C GLY A 86 -3.77 3.06 -9.75
N VAL A 87 -4.11 2.66 -10.97
CA VAL A 87 -4.38 3.59 -12.07
C VAL A 87 -5.60 4.45 -11.75
N MET A 88 -6.72 3.81 -11.37
CA MET A 88 -7.93 4.54 -11.01
C MET A 88 -7.75 5.32 -9.71
N GLY A 89 -7.01 4.79 -8.74
CA GLY A 89 -6.65 5.53 -7.53
C GLY A 89 -5.95 6.86 -7.85
N ARG A 90 -4.97 6.84 -8.74
CA ARG A 90 -4.29 8.04 -9.23
C ARG A 90 -5.24 9.01 -9.92
N GLU A 91 -6.04 8.53 -10.86
CA GLU A 91 -6.93 9.40 -11.64
C GLU A 91 -8.03 10.01 -10.75
N TYR A 92 -8.60 9.24 -9.83
CA TYR A 92 -9.57 9.78 -8.86
C TYR A 92 -8.91 10.79 -7.90
N ALA A 93 -7.69 10.54 -7.44
CA ALA A 93 -6.95 11.51 -6.63
C ALA A 93 -6.78 12.85 -7.36
N LYS A 94 -6.42 12.82 -8.65
CA LYS A 94 -6.31 14.04 -9.47
C LYS A 94 -7.65 14.76 -9.59
N LEU A 95 -8.72 14.03 -9.83
CA LEU A 95 -10.07 14.59 -9.94
C LEU A 95 -10.58 15.17 -8.61
N ASP A 96 -10.16 14.61 -7.49
CA ASP A 96 -10.49 15.08 -6.14
C ASP A 96 -9.66 16.31 -5.72
N GLY A 97 -8.65 16.69 -6.52
CA GLY A 97 -7.78 17.83 -6.26
C GLY A 97 -6.63 17.53 -5.29
N GLU A 98 -6.25 16.26 -5.13
CA GLU A 98 -5.08 15.88 -4.34
C GLU A 98 -3.78 16.42 -4.99
N PRO A 99 -2.75 16.72 -4.19
CA PRO A 99 -1.45 17.09 -4.72
C PRO A 99 -0.92 16.06 -5.73
N ALA A 100 -0.23 16.52 -6.77
CA ALA A 100 0.26 15.64 -7.83
C ALA A 100 1.14 14.48 -7.30
N GLU A 101 1.99 14.76 -6.29
CA GLU A 101 2.84 13.73 -5.67
C GLU A 101 2.04 12.70 -4.87
N VAL A 102 0.88 13.07 -4.30
CA VAL A 102 -0.06 12.13 -3.66
C VAL A 102 -0.68 11.23 -4.71
N ALA A 103 -1.23 11.82 -5.77
CA ALA A 103 -1.85 11.07 -6.85
C ALA A 103 -0.86 10.09 -7.52
N GLU A 104 0.32 10.55 -7.88
CA GLU A 104 1.34 9.66 -8.46
C GLU A 104 1.81 8.60 -7.45
N GLY A 105 1.99 8.95 -6.17
CA GLY A 105 2.36 8.01 -5.11
C GLY A 105 1.35 6.89 -4.92
N ILE A 106 0.05 7.16 -5.08
CA ILE A 106 -1.02 6.15 -5.05
C ILE A 106 -0.83 5.11 -6.17
N TYR A 107 -0.42 5.51 -7.36
CA TYR A 107 -0.10 4.56 -8.42
C TYR A 107 1.24 3.86 -8.19
N GLU A 108 2.27 4.64 -7.91
CA GLU A 108 3.65 4.15 -7.84
C GLU A 108 3.92 3.16 -6.70
N HIS A 109 3.12 3.18 -5.62
CA HIS A 109 3.37 2.25 -4.51
C HIS A 109 3.17 0.77 -4.88
N TYR A 110 2.46 0.47 -5.97
CA TYR A 110 2.33 -0.88 -6.49
C TYR A 110 3.59 -1.34 -7.26
N LEU A 111 4.40 -0.40 -7.75
CA LEU A 111 5.58 -0.69 -8.56
C LEU A 111 6.76 -1.25 -7.70
N PRO A 112 7.58 -2.13 -8.26
CA PRO A 112 7.33 -2.93 -9.45
C PRO A 112 6.32 -4.04 -9.18
N ARG A 113 5.42 -4.32 -10.13
CA ARG A 113 4.36 -5.34 -10.03
C ARG A 113 4.85 -6.73 -10.43
N PHE A 114 5.85 -6.76 -11.33
CA PHE A 114 6.45 -7.99 -11.85
C PHE A 114 7.95 -7.78 -12.16
N ALA A 115 8.65 -8.84 -12.51
CA ALA A 115 10.06 -8.75 -12.87
C ALA A 115 10.24 -7.94 -14.16
N GLY A 116 11.09 -6.91 -14.12
CA GLY A 116 11.34 -6.00 -15.24
C GLY A 116 10.33 -4.87 -15.39
N ASP A 117 9.36 -4.75 -14.47
CA ASP A 117 8.46 -3.58 -14.42
C ASP A 117 9.22 -2.29 -14.08
N GLU A 118 8.62 -1.16 -14.38
CA GLU A 118 9.18 0.15 -13.98
C GLU A 118 9.25 0.26 -12.45
N LEU A 119 10.18 1.08 -11.99
CA LEU A 119 10.31 1.41 -10.57
C LEU A 119 9.63 2.76 -10.27
N PRO A 120 9.16 2.97 -9.03
CA PRO A 120 8.57 4.25 -8.64
C PRO A 120 9.60 5.38 -8.80
N LYS A 121 9.17 6.49 -9.40
CA LYS A 121 10.01 7.66 -9.69
C LYS A 121 9.97 8.67 -8.55
N GLY A 122 8.78 8.86 -7.95
CA GLY A 122 8.55 9.77 -6.85
C GLY A 122 9.07 9.21 -5.52
N THR A 123 9.61 10.09 -4.66
CA THR A 123 10.11 9.67 -3.34
C THR A 123 8.99 9.13 -2.46
N ILE A 124 7.81 9.74 -2.49
CA ILE A 124 6.63 9.25 -1.74
C ILE A 124 6.20 7.87 -2.24
N GLY A 125 6.12 7.66 -3.55
CA GLY A 125 5.79 6.36 -4.14
C GLY A 125 6.77 5.26 -3.73
N ARG A 126 8.08 5.57 -3.69
CA ARG A 126 9.13 4.65 -3.20
C ARG A 126 8.92 4.27 -1.74
N ILE A 127 8.69 5.26 -0.86
CA ILE A 127 8.51 5.03 0.57
C ILE A 127 7.26 4.19 0.83
N VAL A 128 6.11 4.57 0.26
CA VAL A 128 4.86 3.84 0.44
C VAL A 128 4.93 2.45 -0.18
N GLY A 129 5.58 2.31 -1.35
CA GLY A 129 5.80 1.03 -2.02
C GLY A 129 6.69 0.07 -1.22
N ILE A 130 7.75 0.55 -0.59
CA ILE A 130 8.58 -0.24 0.34
C ILE A 130 7.73 -0.66 1.55
N SER A 131 6.96 0.27 2.12
CA SER A 131 6.12 0.03 3.30
C SER A 131 5.05 -1.02 3.02
N ASP A 132 4.35 -0.94 1.90
CA ASP A 132 3.31 -1.89 1.52
C ASP A 132 3.86 -3.31 1.33
N LYS A 133 4.98 -3.44 0.62
CA LYS A 133 5.65 -4.73 0.40
C LYS A 133 6.18 -5.32 1.71
N MET A 134 6.72 -4.47 2.59
CA MET A 134 7.21 -4.88 3.91
C MET A 134 6.07 -5.38 4.80
N ASP A 135 4.94 -4.65 4.87
CA ASP A 135 3.75 -5.04 5.62
C ASP A 135 3.21 -6.38 5.11
N ASN A 136 3.12 -6.58 3.79
CA ASN A 136 2.68 -7.85 3.19
C ASN A 136 3.59 -9.02 3.58
N ILE A 137 4.93 -8.83 3.52
CA ILE A 137 5.90 -9.86 3.87
C ILE A 137 5.74 -10.24 5.35
N VAL A 138 5.76 -9.26 6.24
CA VAL A 138 5.66 -9.50 7.68
C VAL A 138 4.32 -10.14 8.05
N ALA A 139 3.22 -9.64 7.50
CA ALA A 139 1.90 -10.19 7.71
C ALA A 139 1.81 -11.67 7.30
N THR A 140 2.29 -12.00 6.12
CA THR A 140 2.25 -13.38 5.61
C THR A 140 3.15 -14.32 6.42
N PHE A 141 4.35 -13.88 6.80
CA PHE A 141 5.24 -14.66 7.66
C PHE A 141 4.67 -14.86 9.07
N SER A 142 4.00 -13.86 9.64
CA SER A 142 3.37 -13.98 10.96
C SER A 142 2.28 -15.05 11.02
N ARG A 143 1.69 -15.39 9.86
CA ARG A 143 0.71 -16.49 9.70
C ARG A 143 1.36 -17.84 9.41
N GLY A 144 2.68 -17.93 9.40
CA GLY A 144 3.41 -19.17 9.07
C GLY A 144 3.35 -19.52 7.57
N LEU A 145 2.92 -18.60 6.71
CA LEU A 145 2.72 -18.81 5.27
C LEU A 145 3.99 -18.45 4.47
N ALA A 146 5.15 -18.90 4.94
CA ALA A 146 6.41 -18.69 4.23
C ALA A 146 6.43 -19.42 2.88
N PRO A 147 7.04 -18.84 1.82
CA PRO A 147 7.16 -19.51 0.54
C PRO A 147 8.04 -20.77 0.66
N THR A 148 7.58 -21.87 0.06
CA THR A 148 8.28 -23.15 0.07
C THR A 148 8.62 -23.63 -1.33
N GLY A 149 9.87 -24.03 -1.59
CA GLY A 149 10.31 -24.52 -2.90
C GLY A 149 9.94 -23.57 -4.04
N SER A 150 9.16 -24.06 -5.02
CA SER A 150 8.66 -23.26 -6.13
C SER A 150 7.34 -22.52 -5.83
N GLN A 151 6.70 -22.77 -4.69
CA GLN A 151 5.41 -22.19 -4.35
C GLN A 151 5.59 -20.87 -3.60
N ASP A 152 5.00 -19.81 -4.15
CA ASP A 152 4.95 -18.47 -3.56
C ASP A 152 3.60 -17.81 -3.90
N PRO A 153 2.50 -18.30 -3.31
CA PRO A 153 1.15 -17.85 -3.66
C PRO A 153 0.92 -16.37 -3.32
N TYR A 154 1.68 -15.81 -2.38
CA TYR A 154 1.61 -14.40 -1.99
C TYR A 154 2.67 -13.52 -2.66
N ALA A 155 3.44 -14.08 -3.58
CA ALA A 155 4.50 -13.38 -4.30
C ALA A 155 5.53 -12.66 -3.39
N LEU A 156 5.87 -13.25 -2.24
CA LEU A 156 6.75 -12.64 -1.24
C LEU A 156 8.17 -12.43 -1.77
N ARG A 157 8.68 -13.38 -2.58
CA ARG A 157 10.01 -13.24 -3.21
C ARG A 157 10.05 -12.05 -4.16
N ARG A 158 8.98 -11.89 -4.97
CA ARG A 158 8.86 -10.75 -5.89
C ARG A 158 8.74 -9.44 -5.11
N GLN A 159 8.00 -9.41 -4.02
CA GLN A 159 7.88 -8.22 -3.18
C GLN A 159 9.21 -7.86 -2.52
N ALA A 160 9.96 -8.86 -2.00
CA ALA A 160 11.30 -8.64 -1.44
C ALA A 160 12.28 -8.10 -2.50
N LEU A 161 12.29 -8.68 -3.70
CA LEU A 161 13.09 -8.16 -4.82
C LEU A 161 12.69 -6.74 -5.22
N GLY A 162 11.39 -6.44 -5.18
CA GLY A 162 10.87 -5.09 -5.42
C GLY A 162 11.44 -4.07 -4.44
N ILE A 163 11.47 -4.39 -3.14
CA ILE A 163 12.10 -3.53 -2.12
C ILE A 163 13.59 -3.32 -2.43
N ILE A 164 14.32 -4.40 -2.69
CA ILE A 164 15.76 -4.34 -2.99
C ILE A 164 16.02 -3.47 -4.23
N ASN A 165 15.26 -3.67 -5.30
CA ASN A 165 15.42 -2.89 -6.53
C ASN A 165 15.16 -1.40 -6.31
N ILE A 166 14.13 -1.04 -5.52
CA ILE A 166 13.87 0.36 -5.18
C ILE A 166 15.04 0.95 -4.37
N LEU A 167 15.55 0.22 -3.36
CA LEU A 167 16.65 0.69 -2.54
C LEU A 167 17.93 0.91 -3.36
N ILE A 168 18.30 -0.05 -4.21
CA ILE A 168 19.50 0.03 -5.06
C ILE A 168 19.38 1.16 -6.07
N SER A 169 18.27 1.22 -6.82
CA SER A 169 18.07 2.24 -7.87
C SER A 169 18.02 3.66 -7.34
N SER A 170 17.62 3.82 -6.08
CA SER A 170 17.52 5.13 -5.41
C SER A 170 18.73 5.45 -4.55
N ASN A 171 19.70 4.54 -4.48
CA ASN A 171 20.86 4.63 -3.58
C ASN A 171 20.45 4.87 -2.12
N TYR A 172 19.39 4.19 -1.67
CA TYR A 172 18.92 4.28 -0.30
C TYR A 172 19.58 3.22 0.58
N HIS A 173 20.03 3.65 1.76
CA HIS A 173 20.57 2.77 2.80
C HIS A 173 19.54 2.64 3.91
N MET A 174 19.00 1.44 4.11
CA MET A 174 17.95 1.18 5.09
C MET A 174 18.33 0.00 6.00
N PRO A 175 18.22 0.15 7.33
CA PRO A 175 18.44 -0.94 8.26
C PRO A 175 17.24 -1.90 8.24
N LEU A 176 17.20 -2.83 7.27
CA LEU A 176 16.08 -3.73 7.00
C LEU A 176 15.55 -4.44 8.24
N ILE A 177 16.42 -4.96 9.10
CA ILE A 177 16.02 -5.68 10.33
C ILE A 177 15.20 -4.79 11.26
N LYS A 178 15.60 -3.52 11.42
CA LYS A 178 14.88 -2.58 12.28
C LYS A 178 13.49 -2.25 11.72
N ILE A 179 13.39 -2.09 10.40
CA ILE A 179 12.10 -1.79 9.76
C ILE A 179 11.18 -3.01 9.77
N LEU A 180 11.71 -4.22 9.55
CA LEU A 180 10.95 -5.46 9.70
C LEU A 180 10.41 -5.63 11.12
N ALA A 181 11.25 -5.37 12.14
CA ALA A 181 10.82 -5.42 13.54
C ALA A 181 9.73 -4.37 13.84
N GLY A 182 9.86 -3.17 13.28
CA GLY A 182 8.84 -2.13 13.39
C GLY A 182 7.52 -2.51 12.72
N ALA A 183 7.56 -3.09 11.52
CA ALA A 183 6.38 -3.59 10.82
C ALA A 183 5.68 -4.70 11.61
N LEU A 184 6.44 -5.63 12.19
CA LEU A 184 5.90 -6.69 13.05
C LEU A 184 5.25 -6.10 14.31
N TYR A 185 5.89 -5.12 14.94
CA TYR A 185 5.34 -4.45 16.10
C TYR A 185 3.99 -3.77 15.79
N LEU A 186 3.92 -3.03 14.68
CA LEU A 186 2.68 -2.39 14.24
C LEU A 186 1.56 -3.41 13.95
N LEU A 187 1.92 -4.57 13.41
CA LEU A 187 0.97 -5.65 13.18
C LEU A 187 0.47 -6.24 14.51
N CYS A 188 1.37 -6.48 15.49
CA CYS A 188 1.01 -7.02 16.79
C CYS A 188 0.08 -6.10 17.61
N LEU A 189 0.14 -4.78 17.40
CA LEU A 189 -0.74 -3.84 18.11
C LEU A 189 -2.22 -4.07 17.76
N LEU A 190 -2.56 -4.62 16.61
CA LEU A 190 -3.94 -4.99 16.27
C LEU A 190 -4.49 -6.08 17.20
N TYR A 191 -3.66 -7.08 17.52
CA TYR A 191 -4.08 -8.19 18.37
C TYR A 191 -4.29 -7.83 19.85
N THR A 192 -3.63 -6.75 20.28
CA THR A 192 -3.77 -6.29 21.68
C THR A 192 -5.00 -5.41 21.88
N SER A 193 -5.49 -4.73 20.82
CA SER A 193 -6.73 -3.95 20.90
C SER A 193 -7.96 -4.85 20.86
N ASP A 194 -7.99 -5.87 20.02
CA ASP A 194 -9.13 -6.79 19.91
C ASP A 194 -9.29 -7.69 21.15
N ALA A 195 -8.19 -8.01 21.85
CA ALA A 195 -8.21 -8.78 23.09
C ALA A 195 -8.64 -7.97 24.33
N ALA A 196 -8.74 -6.65 24.22
CA ALA A 196 -9.18 -5.77 25.31
C ALA A 196 -10.70 -5.47 25.25
N ASP A 197 -11.35 -5.80 24.14
CA ASP A 197 -12.79 -5.58 23.91
C ASP A 197 -13.62 -6.88 24.06
N GLU A 198 -13.00 -8.03 24.44
CA GLU A 198 -13.64 -9.26 24.90
C GLU A 198 -13.63 -9.35 26.44
#